data_2e0ad67b23820186462c19e427aeb8b4
#
_entry.id   2e0ad67b23820186462c19e427aeb8b4
#
_cell.length_a   1.000
_cell.length_b   1.000
_cell.length_c   1.000
_cell.angle_alpha   90.00
_cell.angle_beta   90.00
_cell.angle_gamma   90.00
#
_symmetry.space_group_name_H-M   'P 1'
#
loop_
_entity.id
_entity.type
_entity.pdbx_description
1 polymer ?
#
loop_
_entity_poly.entity_id
_entity_poly.type
_entity_poly.pdbx_seq_one_letter_code
_entity_poly.pdbx_strand_id
1 'polypeptide(L)'
;LPAIEKEGLADYIDVFCETNYFSPNETDTILQAGAQVGLKPKIHVNQFTSIGGIQIGVKNKAISVDHLEILENIDLESLKGAETMATLLPSCSFFLNIPYAPGRKMIDAGLGIALATDFNPGSTPSGNIPFVLSLACIKMGLTPEEAINGATVNGAYAMELSSSHGSIAKGKKANVFITREMPSIAYLPYSF
;
A
#
# COMPACT_ATOMS: atom_id res chain seq x y z
N LEU A 1 24.41 -3.70 -0.69
CA LEU A 1 23.65 -4.31 0.41
C LEU A 1 24.53 -4.57 1.66
N PRO A 2 25.74 -5.19 1.61
CA PRO A 2 26.52 -5.53 2.82
C PRO A 2 26.85 -4.33 3.73
N ALA A 3 27.09 -3.15 3.18
CA ALA A 3 27.32 -1.94 3.99
C ALA A 3 26.05 -1.49 4.73
N ILE A 4 24.90 -1.57 4.06
CA ILE A 4 23.59 -1.24 4.64
C ILE A 4 23.25 -2.17 5.81
N GLU A 5 23.46 -3.49 5.62
CA GLU A 5 23.29 -4.49 6.67
C GLU A 5 24.18 -4.22 7.87
N LYS A 6 25.51 -4.04 7.62
CA LYS A 6 26.50 -3.82 8.68
C LYS A 6 26.19 -2.59 9.54
N GLU A 7 25.64 -1.55 8.93
CA GLU A 7 25.36 -0.27 9.59
C GLU A 7 23.90 -0.16 10.06
N GLY A 8 23.02 -1.12 9.72
CA GLY A 8 21.60 -1.12 10.11
C GLY A 8 20.82 0.07 9.54
N LEU A 9 21.04 0.42 8.27
CA LEU A 9 20.51 1.65 7.67
C LEU A 9 19.13 1.49 7.02
N ALA A 10 18.62 0.27 6.87
CA ALA A 10 17.35 0.01 6.24
C ALA A 10 16.66 -1.23 6.84
N ASP A 11 15.34 -1.22 6.84
CA ASP A 11 14.47 -2.34 7.24
C ASP A 11 13.92 -3.08 6.02
N TYR A 12 13.74 -2.39 4.90
CA TYR A 12 13.09 -2.90 3.70
C TYR A 12 13.97 -2.74 2.45
N ILE A 13 13.71 -3.61 1.47
CA ILE A 13 14.17 -3.48 0.09
C ILE A 13 12.95 -3.30 -0.80
N ASP A 14 13.01 -2.33 -1.71
CA ASP A 14 11.91 -2.01 -2.62
C ASP A 14 12.38 -2.00 -4.08
N VAL A 15 11.49 -2.42 -4.98
CA VAL A 15 11.75 -2.50 -6.43
C VAL A 15 10.50 -2.06 -7.19
N PHE A 16 10.66 -1.28 -8.26
CA PHE A 16 9.60 -0.99 -9.20
C PHE A 16 9.56 -2.04 -10.31
N CYS A 17 8.71 -3.07 -10.13
CA CYS A 17 8.49 -4.14 -11.09
C CYS A 17 7.43 -3.72 -12.13
N GLU A 18 7.89 -3.22 -13.27
CA GLU A 18 7.02 -2.65 -14.30
C GLU A 18 7.67 -2.74 -15.69
N THR A 19 6.87 -2.69 -16.76
CA THR A 19 7.36 -2.62 -18.14
C THR A 19 8.32 -1.44 -18.32
N ASN A 20 9.47 -1.68 -18.91
CA ASN A 20 10.59 -0.74 -19.10
C ASN A 20 11.35 -0.35 -17.81
N TYR A 21 11.04 -0.96 -16.67
CA TYR A 21 11.77 -0.87 -15.42
C TYR A 21 12.36 -2.23 -15.07
N PHE A 22 12.14 -2.75 -13.87
CA PHE A 22 12.61 -4.10 -13.51
C PHE A 22 11.60 -5.16 -13.92
N SER A 23 12.09 -6.19 -14.61
CA SER A 23 11.31 -7.38 -14.95
C SER A 23 11.02 -8.23 -13.69
N PRO A 24 10.04 -9.16 -13.74
CA PRO A 24 9.79 -10.10 -12.63
C PRO A 24 11.04 -10.90 -12.20
N ASN A 25 11.88 -11.33 -13.15
CA ASN A 25 13.10 -12.09 -12.83
C ASN A 25 14.17 -11.23 -12.13
N GLU A 26 14.36 -10.00 -12.58
CA GLU A 26 15.27 -9.05 -11.90
C GLU A 26 14.75 -8.70 -10.52
N THR A 27 13.45 -8.45 -10.40
CA THR A 27 12.80 -8.20 -9.12
C THR A 27 13.00 -9.37 -8.16
N ASP A 28 12.74 -10.61 -8.58
CA ASP A 28 12.99 -11.81 -7.77
C ASP A 28 14.43 -11.86 -7.26
N THR A 29 15.40 -11.61 -8.15
CA THR A 29 16.84 -11.60 -7.81
C THR A 29 17.16 -10.53 -6.77
N ILE A 30 16.63 -9.32 -6.92
CA ILE A 30 16.86 -8.19 -6.01
C ILE A 30 16.24 -8.48 -4.64
N LEU A 31 15.01 -8.98 -4.59
CA LEU A 31 14.32 -9.31 -3.34
C LEU A 31 15.04 -10.42 -2.58
N GLN A 32 15.52 -11.46 -3.28
CA GLN A 32 16.31 -12.53 -2.66
C GLN A 32 17.63 -12.01 -2.10
N ALA A 33 18.32 -11.12 -2.83
CA ALA A 33 19.54 -10.49 -2.34
C ALA A 33 19.30 -9.62 -1.09
N GLY A 34 18.17 -8.92 -1.03
CA GLY A 34 17.72 -8.19 0.17
C GLY A 34 17.49 -9.12 1.36
N ALA A 35 16.77 -10.22 1.12
CA ALA A 35 16.47 -11.20 2.16
C ALA A 35 17.73 -11.84 2.77
N GLN A 36 18.80 -12.04 1.97
CA GLN A 36 20.10 -12.55 2.44
C GLN A 36 20.76 -11.64 3.47
N VAL A 37 20.44 -10.35 3.47
CA VAL A 37 20.96 -9.36 4.42
C VAL A 37 19.89 -8.85 5.39
N GLY A 38 18.79 -9.62 5.55
CA GLY A 38 17.75 -9.35 6.53
C GLY A 38 16.75 -8.25 6.16
N LEU A 39 16.81 -7.70 4.93
CA LEU A 39 15.84 -6.72 4.46
C LEU A 39 14.54 -7.41 4.02
N LYS A 40 13.41 -6.83 4.40
CA LYS A 40 12.08 -7.35 4.06
C LYS A 40 11.59 -6.73 2.74
N PRO A 41 10.97 -7.51 1.86
CA PRO A 41 10.56 -6.99 0.55
C PRO A 41 9.29 -6.15 0.64
N LYS A 42 9.29 -5.06 -0.12
CA LYS A 42 8.14 -4.26 -0.56
C LYS A 42 8.34 -4.01 -2.05
N ILE A 43 7.27 -3.90 -2.83
CA ILE A 43 7.43 -3.66 -4.26
C ILE A 43 6.34 -2.75 -4.83
N HIS A 44 6.73 -1.87 -5.75
CA HIS A 44 5.82 -1.14 -6.61
C HIS A 44 5.50 -2.02 -7.83
N VAL A 45 4.22 -2.26 -8.10
CA VAL A 45 3.77 -3.18 -9.15
C VAL A 45 2.46 -2.74 -9.78
N ASN A 46 2.24 -3.17 -11.01
CA ASN A 46 0.95 -3.05 -11.69
C ASN A 46 0.40 -1.61 -11.73
N GLN A 47 1.28 -0.62 -11.78
CA GLN A 47 0.88 0.78 -11.94
C GLN A 47 0.39 1.06 -13.37
N PHE A 48 1.10 0.54 -14.37
CA PHE A 48 0.78 0.74 -15.78
C PHE A 48 0.48 -0.55 -16.53
N THR A 49 1.10 -1.68 -16.13
CA THR A 49 0.93 -2.99 -16.75
C THR A 49 0.98 -4.12 -15.71
N SER A 50 0.32 -5.25 -15.99
CA SER A 50 0.45 -6.48 -15.20
C SER A 50 1.46 -7.39 -15.90
N ILE A 51 2.65 -7.54 -15.31
CA ILE A 51 3.73 -8.37 -15.84
C ILE A 51 4.14 -9.53 -14.90
N GLY A 52 3.33 -9.80 -13.87
CA GLY A 52 3.61 -10.85 -12.90
C GLY A 52 4.35 -10.39 -11.64
N GLY A 53 4.45 -9.08 -11.40
CA GLY A 53 5.12 -8.51 -10.24
C GLY A 53 4.46 -8.90 -8.91
N ILE A 54 3.12 -8.96 -8.87
CA ILE A 54 2.35 -9.38 -7.67
C ILE A 54 2.72 -10.82 -7.28
N GLN A 55 2.79 -11.74 -8.25
CA GLN A 55 3.15 -13.13 -8.01
C GLN A 55 4.57 -13.25 -7.42
N ILE A 56 5.50 -12.44 -7.92
CA ILE A 56 6.88 -12.37 -7.38
C ILE A 56 6.88 -11.81 -5.96
N GLY A 57 6.09 -10.78 -5.68
CA GLY A 57 5.93 -10.23 -4.33
C GLY A 57 5.43 -11.28 -3.35
N VAL A 58 4.35 -11.97 -3.67
CA VAL A 58 3.77 -13.03 -2.83
C VAL A 58 4.76 -14.18 -2.64
N LYS A 59 5.43 -14.64 -3.72
CA LYS A 59 6.48 -15.67 -3.66
C LYS A 59 7.59 -15.32 -2.67
N ASN A 60 8.02 -14.06 -2.66
CA ASN A 60 9.09 -13.57 -1.79
C ASN A 60 8.57 -13.07 -0.44
N LYS A 61 7.29 -13.29 -0.11
CA LYS A 61 6.65 -12.85 1.14
C LYS A 61 6.79 -11.34 1.37
N ALA A 62 6.57 -10.57 0.31
CA ALA A 62 6.57 -9.11 0.42
C ALA A 62 5.56 -8.65 1.46
N ILE A 63 5.95 -7.70 2.30
CA ILE A 63 5.07 -7.10 3.31
C ILE A 63 3.93 -6.35 2.62
N SER A 64 4.24 -5.64 1.54
CA SER A 64 3.21 -5.02 0.69
C SER A 64 3.58 -5.07 -0.79
N VAL A 65 2.54 -4.99 -1.62
CA VAL A 65 2.60 -4.67 -3.05
C VAL A 65 1.82 -3.37 -3.22
N ASP A 66 2.45 -2.39 -3.84
CA ASP A 66 1.96 -1.01 -3.86
C ASP A 66 1.54 -0.61 -5.28
N HIS A 67 0.53 0.25 -5.44
CA HIS A 67 -0.17 0.71 -6.66
C HIS A 67 -1.39 -0.13 -7.05
N LEU A 68 -1.23 -1.14 -7.89
CA LEU A 68 -2.29 -2.07 -8.35
C LEU A 68 -3.41 -1.41 -9.17
N GLU A 69 -3.11 -0.31 -9.89
CA GLU A 69 -4.06 0.32 -10.83
C GLU A 69 -4.53 -0.67 -11.88
N ILE A 70 -3.63 -1.55 -12.34
CA ILE A 70 -3.93 -2.65 -13.26
C ILE A 70 -4.00 -3.95 -12.45
N LEU A 71 -5.19 -4.54 -12.36
CA LEU A 71 -5.42 -5.76 -11.59
C LEU A 71 -6.17 -6.80 -12.42
N GLU A 72 -5.46 -7.83 -12.85
CA GLU A 72 -6.03 -9.00 -13.51
C GLU A 72 -6.60 -10.00 -12.51
N ASN A 73 -7.34 -11.00 -12.99
CA ASN A 73 -7.91 -12.01 -12.09
C ASN A 73 -6.82 -12.89 -11.45
N ILE A 74 -5.74 -13.16 -12.17
CA ILE A 74 -4.62 -13.94 -11.64
C ILE A 74 -3.89 -13.19 -10.52
N ASP A 75 -3.82 -11.86 -10.59
CA ASP A 75 -3.25 -11.01 -9.55
C ASP A 75 -4.08 -11.08 -8.27
N LEU A 76 -5.41 -10.95 -8.44
CA LEU A 76 -6.37 -11.04 -7.35
C LEU A 76 -6.29 -12.41 -6.64
N GLU A 77 -6.28 -13.50 -7.42
CA GLU A 77 -6.16 -14.85 -6.86
C GLU A 77 -4.81 -15.07 -6.14
N SER A 78 -3.73 -14.47 -6.64
CA SER A 78 -2.41 -14.56 -6.00
C SER A 78 -2.37 -13.89 -4.63
N LEU A 79 -3.13 -12.82 -4.42
CA LEU A 79 -3.22 -12.11 -3.14
C LEU A 79 -4.14 -12.80 -2.14
N LYS A 80 -5.08 -13.64 -2.59
CA LYS A 80 -5.99 -14.35 -1.68
C LYS A 80 -5.22 -15.33 -0.78
N GLY A 81 -5.39 -15.15 0.53
CA GLY A 81 -4.73 -15.98 1.52
C GLY A 81 -3.23 -15.68 1.73
N ALA A 82 -2.68 -14.70 1.00
CA ALA A 82 -1.34 -14.20 1.26
C ALA A 82 -1.33 -13.21 2.43
N GLU A 83 -0.21 -13.14 3.13
CA GLU A 83 0.02 -12.12 4.17
C GLU A 83 0.46 -10.77 3.60
N THR A 84 0.67 -10.70 2.29
CA THR A 84 1.09 -9.50 1.56
C THR A 84 -0.05 -8.49 1.49
N MET A 85 0.17 -7.29 2.00
CA MET A 85 -0.82 -6.21 1.97
C MET A 85 -0.86 -5.54 0.60
N ALA A 86 -2.06 -5.37 0.04
CA ALA A 86 -2.30 -4.53 -1.12
C ALA A 86 -2.38 -3.06 -0.67
N THR A 87 -1.42 -2.22 -1.06
CA THR A 87 -1.39 -0.80 -0.71
C THR A 87 -1.77 0.05 -1.92
N LEU A 88 -2.89 0.76 -1.83
CA LEU A 88 -3.45 1.53 -2.93
C LEU A 88 -3.12 3.01 -2.76
N LEU A 89 -2.82 3.69 -3.87
CA LEU A 89 -2.22 5.03 -3.90
C LEU A 89 -3.06 6.01 -4.74
N PRO A 90 -4.33 6.28 -4.36
CA PRO A 90 -5.27 7.01 -5.22
C PRO A 90 -4.86 8.45 -5.53
N SER A 91 -4.03 9.10 -4.70
CA SER A 91 -3.51 10.43 -5.00
C SER A 91 -2.48 10.42 -6.14
N CYS A 92 -1.74 9.33 -6.31
CA CYS A 92 -0.88 9.12 -7.47
C CYS A 92 -1.72 8.98 -8.76
N SER A 93 -2.75 8.10 -8.73
CA SER A 93 -3.66 7.95 -9.86
C SER A 93 -4.33 9.27 -10.25
N PHE A 94 -4.73 10.08 -9.26
CA PHE A 94 -5.28 11.42 -9.48
C PHE A 94 -4.29 12.36 -10.16
N PHE A 95 -3.08 12.46 -9.63
CA PHE A 95 -2.08 13.42 -10.12
C PHE A 95 -1.59 13.08 -11.52
N LEU A 96 -1.36 11.79 -11.80
CA LEU A 96 -0.92 11.30 -13.11
C LEU A 96 -2.07 11.14 -14.12
N ASN A 97 -3.32 11.30 -13.69
CA ASN A 97 -4.51 11.10 -14.51
C ASN A 97 -4.54 9.70 -15.16
N ILE A 98 -4.23 8.67 -14.37
CA ILE A 98 -4.29 7.25 -14.74
C ILE A 98 -5.49 6.56 -14.09
N PRO A 99 -5.86 5.32 -14.49
CA PRO A 99 -6.91 4.55 -13.82
C PRO A 99 -6.65 4.40 -12.32
N TYR A 100 -7.74 4.28 -11.54
CA TYR A 100 -7.64 3.98 -10.11
C TYR A 100 -7.62 2.48 -9.89
N ALA A 101 -6.86 2.03 -8.90
CA ALA A 101 -6.88 0.64 -8.46
C ALA A 101 -8.32 0.21 -8.10
N PRO A 102 -8.75 -1.02 -8.48
CA PRO A 102 -10.12 -1.47 -8.29
C PRO A 102 -10.41 -1.91 -6.84
N GLY A 103 -10.34 -0.95 -5.89
CA GLY A 103 -10.43 -1.19 -4.46
C GLY A 103 -11.69 -1.95 -4.05
N ARG A 104 -12.88 -1.59 -4.62
CA ARG A 104 -14.12 -2.31 -4.32
C ARG A 104 -14.04 -3.80 -4.70
N LYS A 105 -13.49 -4.12 -5.89
CA LYS A 105 -13.30 -5.51 -6.34
C LYS A 105 -12.40 -6.30 -5.39
N MET A 106 -11.34 -5.67 -4.85
CA MET A 106 -10.44 -6.30 -3.90
C MET A 106 -11.14 -6.61 -2.58
N ILE A 107 -11.86 -5.65 -2.01
CA ILE A 107 -12.60 -5.83 -0.75
C ILE A 107 -13.69 -6.89 -0.90
N ASP A 108 -14.47 -6.86 -1.99
CA ASP A 108 -15.51 -7.86 -2.28
C ASP A 108 -14.92 -9.26 -2.45
N ALA A 109 -13.66 -9.36 -2.86
CA ALA A 109 -12.91 -10.63 -2.92
C ALA A 109 -12.32 -11.06 -1.56
N GLY A 110 -12.53 -10.29 -0.50
CA GLY A 110 -12.08 -10.58 0.86
C GLY A 110 -10.64 -10.12 1.17
N LEU A 111 -10.04 -9.27 0.33
CA LEU A 111 -8.71 -8.73 0.59
C LEU A 111 -8.77 -7.54 1.55
N GLY A 112 -7.85 -7.49 2.51
CA GLY A 112 -7.51 -6.26 3.20
C GLY A 112 -6.70 -5.36 2.28
N ILE A 113 -6.99 -4.05 2.32
CA ILE A 113 -6.22 -3.04 1.58
C ILE A 113 -5.69 -1.97 2.52
N ALA A 114 -4.48 -1.48 2.26
CA ALA A 114 -3.95 -0.28 2.88
C ALA A 114 -4.09 0.92 1.92
N LEU A 115 -4.10 2.13 2.47
CA LEU A 115 -4.11 3.39 1.72
C LEU A 115 -2.91 4.23 2.14
N ALA A 116 -2.21 4.80 1.17
CA ALA A 116 -1.10 5.71 1.40
C ALA A 116 -1.09 6.85 0.38
N THR A 117 -0.26 7.86 0.64
CA THR A 117 -0.19 9.08 -0.19
C THR A 117 0.67 8.92 -1.42
N ASP A 118 1.65 8.03 -1.38
CA ASP A 118 2.74 8.02 -2.36
C ASP A 118 3.45 9.39 -2.45
N PHE A 119 3.69 10.03 -1.29
CA PHE A 119 4.25 11.38 -1.25
C PHE A 119 5.66 11.44 -1.83
N ASN A 120 5.75 11.98 -3.02
CA ASN A 120 7.01 12.19 -3.74
C ASN A 120 6.88 13.35 -4.75
N PRO A 121 8.00 13.97 -5.18
CA PRO A 121 7.93 15.12 -6.09
C PRO A 121 7.51 14.77 -7.53
N GLY A 122 7.55 13.50 -7.93
CA GLY A 122 7.26 13.05 -9.30
C GLY A 122 5.79 12.78 -9.56
N SER A 123 5.12 12.09 -8.65
CA SER A 123 3.77 11.56 -8.88
C SER A 123 2.73 12.01 -7.87
N THR A 124 3.13 12.49 -6.68
CA THR A 124 2.18 12.94 -5.66
C THR A 124 2.81 13.98 -4.72
N PRO A 125 2.80 15.27 -5.06
CA PRO A 125 3.43 16.29 -4.21
C PRO A 125 2.56 16.70 -3.01
N SER A 126 1.79 15.77 -2.42
CA SER A 126 0.89 16.03 -1.30
C SER A 126 0.83 14.83 -0.34
N GLY A 127 1.02 15.11 0.96
CA GLY A 127 0.84 14.15 2.05
C GLY A 127 -0.57 14.17 2.65
N ASN A 128 -1.59 14.69 1.95
CA ASN A 128 -2.95 14.86 2.47
C ASN A 128 -3.71 13.53 2.53
N ILE A 129 -3.69 12.86 3.68
CA ILE A 129 -4.47 11.62 3.92
C ILE A 129 -6.00 11.85 3.83
N PRO A 130 -6.61 12.91 4.36
CA PRO A 130 -8.03 13.18 4.11
C PRO A 130 -8.39 13.18 2.62
N PHE A 131 -7.57 13.75 1.76
CA PHE A 131 -7.77 13.69 0.30
C PHE A 131 -7.66 12.25 -0.25
N VAL A 132 -6.72 11.44 0.23
CA VAL A 132 -6.61 10.01 -0.11
C VAL A 132 -7.89 9.26 0.26
N LEU A 133 -8.46 9.50 1.46
CA LEU A 133 -9.72 8.90 1.89
C LEU A 133 -10.88 9.31 0.98
N SER A 134 -10.94 10.58 0.58
CA SER A 134 -11.96 11.09 -0.36
C SER A 134 -11.89 10.38 -1.70
N LEU A 135 -10.68 10.26 -2.27
CA LEU A 135 -10.47 9.55 -3.54
C LEU A 135 -10.81 8.06 -3.43
N ALA A 136 -10.45 7.42 -2.33
CA ALA A 136 -10.78 6.01 -2.08
C ALA A 136 -12.31 5.80 -2.06
N CYS A 137 -13.06 6.68 -1.40
CA CYS A 137 -14.51 6.59 -1.38
C CYS A 137 -15.14 6.89 -2.74
N ILE A 138 -14.72 8.00 -3.39
CA ILE A 138 -15.39 8.51 -4.61
C ILE A 138 -14.98 7.73 -5.86
N LYS A 139 -13.71 7.36 -5.97
CA LYS A 139 -13.12 6.77 -7.19
C LYS A 139 -12.97 5.26 -7.11
N MET A 140 -12.74 4.72 -5.92
CA MET A 140 -12.48 3.29 -5.74
C MET A 140 -13.66 2.55 -5.11
N GLY A 141 -14.74 3.26 -4.72
CA GLY A 141 -15.98 2.70 -4.19
C GLY A 141 -15.88 2.13 -2.77
N LEU A 142 -14.93 2.62 -1.97
CA LEU A 142 -14.83 2.23 -0.56
C LEU A 142 -15.87 2.95 0.29
N THR A 143 -16.33 2.29 1.37
CA THR A 143 -17.05 3.00 2.42
C THR A 143 -16.09 3.86 3.25
N PRO A 144 -16.58 4.90 3.96
CA PRO A 144 -15.74 5.68 4.85
C PRO A 144 -14.97 4.85 5.88
N GLU A 145 -15.61 3.82 6.44
CA GLU A 145 -15.00 2.91 7.42
C GLU A 145 -13.87 2.08 6.81
N GLU A 146 -14.08 1.56 5.60
CA GLU A 146 -13.06 0.80 4.86
C GLU A 146 -11.86 1.69 4.53
N ALA A 147 -12.10 2.91 4.07
CA ALA A 147 -11.04 3.87 3.75
C ALA A 147 -10.24 4.26 5.01
N ILE A 148 -10.91 4.54 6.13
CA ILE A 148 -10.25 4.87 7.41
C ILE A 148 -9.44 3.67 7.91
N ASN A 149 -9.98 2.45 7.88
CA ASN A 149 -9.24 1.24 8.24
C ASN A 149 -8.03 1.04 7.32
N GLY A 150 -8.18 1.30 6.02
CA GLY A 150 -7.09 1.27 5.05
C GLY A 150 -5.92 2.18 5.44
N ALA A 151 -6.22 3.42 5.83
CA ALA A 151 -5.21 4.41 6.21
C ALA A 151 -4.69 4.25 7.66
N THR A 152 -5.29 3.42 8.49
CA THR A 152 -4.92 3.26 9.91
C THR A 152 -4.48 1.85 10.25
N VAL A 153 -5.42 0.93 10.46
CA VAL A 153 -5.14 -0.45 10.90
C VAL A 153 -4.32 -1.20 9.85
N ASN A 154 -4.75 -1.16 8.60
CA ASN A 154 -4.08 -1.85 7.50
C ASN A 154 -2.78 -1.16 7.10
N GLY A 155 -2.73 0.19 7.15
CA GLY A 155 -1.49 0.95 6.98
C GLY A 155 -0.44 0.59 8.04
N ALA A 156 -0.87 0.43 9.31
CA ALA A 156 0.03 -0.03 10.37
C ALA A 156 0.50 -1.49 10.14
N TYR A 157 -0.35 -2.36 9.58
CA TYR A 157 0.05 -3.70 9.20
C TYR A 157 1.10 -3.68 8.08
N ALA A 158 0.86 -2.91 7.00
CA ALA A 158 1.79 -2.77 5.87
C ALA A 158 3.18 -2.21 6.28
N MET A 159 3.26 -1.58 7.44
CA MET A 159 4.50 -1.05 8.04
C MET A 159 5.02 -1.88 9.22
N GLU A 160 4.42 -3.05 9.49
CA GLU A 160 4.73 -3.91 10.64
C GLU A 160 4.62 -3.19 12.01
N LEU A 161 3.77 -2.19 12.10
CA LEU A 161 3.56 -1.36 13.30
C LEU A 161 2.26 -1.69 14.04
N SER A 162 1.54 -2.75 13.69
CA SER A 162 0.23 -3.11 14.25
C SER A 162 0.25 -3.30 15.77
N SER A 163 1.37 -3.72 16.35
CA SER A 163 1.53 -3.88 17.80
C SER A 163 1.50 -2.54 18.54
N SER A 164 1.88 -1.45 17.89
CA SER A 164 2.06 -0.12 18.51
C SER A 164 1.23 1.01 17.91
N HIS A 165 0.66 0.83 16.70
CA HIS A 165 -0.07 1.87 15.96
C HIS A 165 -1.35 1.32 15.32
N GLY A 166 -2.08 2.17 14.60
CA GLY A 166 -3.21 1.82 13.74
C GLY A 166 -4.56 1.76 14.45
N SER A 167 -4.60 1.70 15.78
CA SER A 167 -5.87 1.71 16.55
C SER A 167 -5.70 2.34 17.93
N ILE A 168 -6.78 2.84 18.49
CA ILE A 168 -6.82 3.38 19.86
C ILE A 168 -7.04 2.21 20.81
N ALA A 169 -5.94 1.73 21.43
CA ALA A 169 -5.99 0.64 22.38
C ALA A 169 -4.93 0.83 23.48
N LYS A 170 -5.19 0.23 24.67
CA LYS A 170 -4.25 0.29 25.80
C LYS A 170 -2.90 -0.30 25.40
N GLY A 171 -1.82 0.44 25.64
CA GLY A 171 -0.45 0.03 25.33
C GLY A 171 0.05 0.45 23.95
N LYS A 172 -0.82 0.98 23.07
CA LYS A 172 -0.38 1.56 21.79
C LYS A 172 0.02 3.03 21.94
N LYS A 173 0.83 3.51 21.00
CA LYS A 173 1.26 4.91 20.94
C LYS A 173 0.09 5.83 20.63
N ALA A 174 0.02 6.96 21.30
CA ALA A 174 -1.03 7.98 21.11
C ALA A 174 -0.74 8.88 19.89
N ASN A 175 -0.51 8.28 18.73
CA ASN A 175 -0.46 9.00 17.47
C ASN A 175 -1.89 9.26 16.99
N VAL A 176 -2.53 10.26 17.61
CA VAL A 176 -3.94 10.59 17.41
C VAL A 176 -4.12 12.09 17.19
N PHE A 177 -5.19 12.45 16.52
CA PHE A 177 -5.65 13.82 16.43
C PHE A 177 -7.13 13.87 16.84
N ILE A 178 -7.58 15.02 17.29
CA ILE A 178 -8.97 15.26 17.66
C ILE A 178 -9.57 16.17 16.59
N THR A 179 -10.67 15.72 16.00
CA THR A 179 -11.41 16.52 15.01
C THR A 179 -12.35 17.50 15.71
N ARG A 180 -12.87 18.46 14.96
CA ARG A 180 -14.08 19.16 15.35
C ARG A 180 -15.23 18.16 15.43
N GLU A 181 -16.29 18.54 16.14
CA GLU A 181 -17.53 17.76 16.13
C GLU A 181 -18.03 17.55 14.71
N MET A 182 -18.33 16.31 14.38
CA MET A 182 -18.78 15.89 13.05
C MET A 182 -20.09 15.12 13.16
N PRO A 183 -21.02 15.27 12.20
CA PRO A 183 -22.32 14.59 12.25
C PRO A 183 -22.19 13.06 12.13
N SER A 184 -21.14 12.57 11.49
CA SER A 184 -20.81 11.15 11.36
C SER A 184 -19.37 10.96 10.91
N ILE A 185 -18.86 9.72 10.98
CA ILE A 185 -17.53 9.36 10.47
C ILE A 185 -17.40 9.56 8.95
N ALA A 186 -18.50 9.52 8.22
CA ALA A 186 -18.54 9.77 6.78
C ALA A 186 -18.14 11.21 6.40
N TYR A 187 -18.17 12.13 7.38
CA TYR A 187 -17.73 13.51 7.14
C TYR A 187 -16.21 13.62 6.95
N LEU A 188 -15.44 12.68 7.49
CA LEU A 188 -13.98 12.70 7.39
C LEU A 188 -13.47 12.65 5.94
N PRO A 189 -13.90 11.70 5.09
CA PRO A 189 -13.56 11.71 3.66
C PRO A 189 -14.32 12.76 2.83
N TYR A 190 -15.35 13.38 3.37
CA TYR A 190 -16.11 14.43 2.68
C TYR A 190 -15.41 15.80 2.73
N SER A 191 -14.74 16.09 3.82
CA SER A 191 -14.11 17.40 4.09
C SER A 191 -12.59 17.24 4.15
N PHE A 192 -11.92 17.35 3.01
CA PHE A 192 -10.46 17.23 2.85
C PHE A 192 -9.77 18.58 2.64
#